data_361d76010e3259993bd71a610db9266e
#
_entry.id   361d76010e3259993bd71a610db9266e
#
_cell.length_a   1.000
_cell.length_b   1.000
_cell.length_c   1.000
_cell.angle_alpha   90.00
_cell.angle_beta   90.00
_cell.angle_gamma   90.00
#
_symmetry.space_group_name_H-M   'P 1'
#
loop_
_entity.id
_entity.type
_entity.pdbx_description
1 polymer ?
#
loop_
_entity_poly.entity_id
_entity_poly.type
_entity_poly.pdbx_seq_one_letter_code
_entity_poly.pdbx_strand_id
1 'polypeptide(L)'
;NVRFHAGEERNDPEFAERLAALADIYVNDAFATAHRAHASTEGVAHLLPSVAGLLMEAELEALARLTTNPAKPFVCAIGGAKIKDKVAMLARLSELVDAFCIGGGMANTLLAASGVDVGRSLRDDDLGPAAKILELAKERNVALHLPSDAVVAPALDAEAKAHVVPIGEVDDEMILDIGPQSAQTYARTLEAARTIVFNGPMGVYERPAYRNGTAIVGEAIGNATARGATSIVGGGDAAAAAHMLGFASKVTFVSTGGGATLEYLEGKMLPGVAALER
;
A
#
# COMPACT_ATOMS: atom_id res chain seq x y z
N ASN A 1 27.35 -9.56 -0.70
CA ASN A 1 25.92 -9.75 -0.96
C ASN A 1 25.61 -11.25 -0.93
N VAL A 2 24.76 -11.68 0.00
CA VAL A 2 24.38 -13.10 0.18
C VAL A 2 23.71 -13.69 -1.06
N ARG A 3 23.04 -12.87 -1.87
CA ARG A 3 22.38 -13.30 -3.13
C ARG A 3 23.34 -13.66 -4.27
N PHE A 4 24.66 -13.45 -4.08
CA PHE A 4 25.65 -14.03 -4.99
C PHE A 4 25.81 -15.55 -4.78
N HIS A 5 25.26 -16.09 -3.69
CA HIS A 5 25.21 -17.52 -3.42
C HIS A 5 23.88 -18.11 -3.85
N ALA A 6 23.90 -19.10 -4.74
CA ALA A 6 22.69 -19.74 -5.25
C ALA A 6 21.85 -20.43 -4.16
N GLY A 7 22.44 -20.75 -3.01
CA GLY A 7 21.74 -21.33 -1.86
C GLY A 7 20.89 -20.36 -1.06
N GLU A 8 21.13 -19.02 -1.19
CA GLU A 8 20.40 -18.02 -0.41
C GLU A 8 18.89 -18.06 -0.66
N GLU A 9 18.47 -17.86 -1.90
CA GLU A 9 17.05 -17.77 -2.26
C GLU A 9 16.34 -19.14 -2.21
N ARG A 10 17.10 -20.24 -2.24
CA ARG A 10 16.57 -21.62 -2.10
C ARG A 10 16.45 -22.08 -0.66
N ASN A 11 16.83 -21.21 0.30
CA ASN A 11 16.86 -21.59 1.71
C ASN A 11 17.72 -22.86 1.97
N ASP A 12 18.87 -22.90 1.32
CA ASP A 12 19.77 -24.08 1.33
C ASP A 12 20.34 -24.34 2.73
N PRO A 13 20.16 -25.56 3.28
CA PRO A 13 20.59 -25.86 4.65
C PRO A 13 22.10 -25.71 4.88
N GLU A 14 22.93 -26.14 3.91
CA GLU A 14 24.39 -26.05 4.03
C GLU A 14 24.84 -24.59 4.04
N PHE A 15 24.14 -23.73 3.26
CA PHE A 15 24.42 -22.30 3.28
C PHE A 15 23.98 -21.66 4.60
N ALA A 16 22.81 -22.05 5.12
CA ALA A 16 22.33 -21.60 6.43
C ALA A 16 23.27 -22.02 7.57
N GLU A 17 23.78 -23.27 7.57
CA GLU A 17 24.79 -23.75 8.53
C GLU A 17 26.09 -22.93 8.48
N ARG A 18 26.54 -22.58 7.28
CA ARG A 18 27.75 -21.75 7.11
C ARG A 18 27.53 -20.31 7.64
N LEU A 19 26.31 -19.76 7.50
CA LEU A 19 25.96 -18.47 8.12
C LEU A 19 25.90 -18.59 9.64
N ALA A 20 25.24 -19.63 10.17
CA ALA A 20 25.11 -19.88 11.60
C ALA A 20 26.45 -20.06 12.29
N ALA A 21 27.44 -20.68 11.62
CA ALA A 21 28.79 -20.88 12.16
C ALA A 21 29.54 -19.55 12.42
N LEU A 22 29.04 -18.40 12.00
CA LEU A 22 29.70 -17.10 12.17
C LEU A 22 29.35 -16.40 13.49
N ALA A 23 28.31 -16.86 14.21
CA ALA A 23 27.80 -16.17 15.40
C ALA A 23 27.12 -17.13 16.37
N ASP A 24 26.87 -16.67 17.59
CA ASP A 24 26.20 -17.44 18.65
C ASP A 24 24.68 -17.09 18.75
N ILE A 25 24.30 -15.95 18.22
CA ILE A 25 22.92 -15.43 18.25
C ILE A 25 22.59 -14.82 16.89
N TYR A 26 21.38 -15.07 16.40
CA TYR A 26 20.86 -14.43 15.22
C TYR A 26 19.85 -13.35 15.57
N VAL A 27 20.01 -12.15 15.01
CA VAL A 27 19.07 -11.04 15.11
C VAL A 27 18.52 -10.74 13.72
N ASN A 28 17.22 -10.92 13.51
CA ASN A 28 16.57 -10.50 12.28
C ASN A 28 16.02 -9.08 12.44
N ASP A 29 16.65 -8.12 11.78
CA ASP A 29 16.22 -6.72 11.76
C ASP A 29 15.86 -6.23 10.33
N ALA A 30 15.58 -7.17 9.42
CA ALA A 30 15.32 -6.92 8.01
C ALA A 30 13.86 -7.24 7.65
N PHE A 31 12.92 -6.43 8.13
CA PHE A 31 11.48 -6.65 7.90
C PHE A 31 11.13 -6.72 6.41
N ALA A 32 11.77 -5.91 5.56
CA ALA A 32 11.51 -5.88 4.11
C ALA A 32 11.75 -7.24 3.41
N THR A 33 12.52 -8.14 4.00
CA THR A 33 12.80 -9.49 3.47
C THR A 33 12.05 -10.59 4.23
N ALA A 34 11.33 -10.27 5.29
CA ALA A 34 10.70 -11.25 6.19
C ALA A 34 9.61 -12.11 5.52
N HIS A 35 9.06 -11.65 4.37
CA HIS A 35 8.10 -12.41 3.57
C HIS A 35 8.72 -13.53 2.72
N ARG A 36 10.06 -13.71 2.77
CA ARG A 36 10.79 -14.69 1.99
C ARG A 36 11.48 -15.71 2.90
N ALA A 37 11.27 -16.98 2.62
CA ALA A 37 11.99 -18.07 3.27
C ALA A 37 13.36 -18.25 2.59
N HIS A 38 14.36 -17.43 2.98
CA HIS A 38 15.73 -17.50 2.50
C HIS A 38 16.68 -17.99 3.59
N ALA A 39 17.86 -18.50 3.21
CA ALA A 39 18.84 -19.04 4.15
C ALA A 39 19.26 -18.00 5.22
N SER A 40 19.44 -16.73 4.83
CA SER A 40 19.84 -15.65 5.74
C SER A 40 18.70 -15.04 6.56
N THR A 41 17.44 -15.35 6.28
CA THR A 41 16.27 -14.79 6.98
C THR A 41 15.52 -15.83 7.78
N GLU A 42 15.27 -17.01 7.21
CA GLU A 42 14.50 -18.08 7.83
C GLU A 42 15.41 -19.27 8.22
N GLY A 43 16.23 -19.77 7.29
CA GLY A 43 17.07 -20.95 7.51
C GLY A 43 18.02 -20.82 8.71
N VAL A 44 18.75 -19.73 8.81
CA VAL A 44 19.69 -19.45 9.91
C VAL A 44 18.98 -19.34 11.26
N ALA A 45 17.74 -18.83 11.28
CA ALA A 45 16.97 -18.67 12.51
C ALA A 45 16.58 -20.01 13.17
N HIS A 46 16.60 -21.11 12.42
CA HIS A 46 16.36 -22.44 12.97
C HIS A 46 17.60 -23.08 13.62
N LEU A 47 18.78 -22.52 13.39
CA LEU A 47 20.06 -23.09 13.80
C LEU A 47 20.69 -22.38 15.02
N LEU A 48 20.21 -21.16 15.34
CA LEU A 48 20.72 -20.34 16.44
C LEU A 48 19.59 -19.87 17.36
N PRO A 49 19.88 -19.47 18.61
CA PRO A 49 19.01 -18.61 19.37
C PRO A 49 18.71 -17.35 18.56
N SER A 50 17.42 -17.09 18.31
CA SER A 50 17.00 -16.07 17.33
C SER A 50 16.03 -15.09 17.94
N VAL A 51 16.20 -13.80 17.65
CA VAL A 51 15.36 -12.70 18.15
C VAL A 51 15.06 -11.69 17.04
N ALA A 52 13.95 -10.97 17.20
CA ALA A 52 13.65 -9.79 16.38
C ALA A 52 14.60 -8.64 16.77
N GLY A 53 15.05 -7.88 15.77
CA GLY A 53 15.72 -6.61 16.01
C GLY A 53 14.70 -5.47 16.21
N LEU A 54 15.19 -4.30 16.63
CA LEU A 54 14.35 -3.16 16.99
C LEU A 54 13.52 -2.61 15.81
N LEU A 55 14.06 -2.65 14.58
CA LEU A 55 13.31 -2.25 13.40
C LEU A 55 12.19 -3.25 13.09
N MET A 56 12.49 -4.55 13.18
CA MET A 56 11.49 -5.63 13.01
C MET A 56 10.36 -5.48 14.02
N GLU A 57 10.68 -5.25 15.29
CA GLU A 57 9.72 -5.02 16.38
C GLU A 57 8.83 -3.81 16.09
N ALA A 58 9.43 -2.67 15.71
CA ALA A 58 8.69 -1.44 15.40
C ALA A 58 7.73 -1.62 14.20
N GLU A 59 8.15 -2.34 13.17
CA GLU A 59 7.31 -2.68 12.00
C GLU A 59 6.12 -3.55 12.41
N LEU A 60 6.38 -4.62 13.18
CA LEU A 60 5.34 -5.54 13.65
C LEU A 60 4.34 -4.85 14.59
N GLU A 61 4.81 -4.05 15.53
CA GLU A 61 3.95 -3.27 16.43
C GLU A 61 3.07 -2.27 15.66
N ALA A 62 3.64 -1.56 14.69
CA ALA A 62 2.90 -0.61 13.87
C ALA A 62 1.78 -1.34 13.09
N LEU A 63 2.13 -2.44 12.42
CA LEU A 63 1.17 -3.20 11.61
C LEU A 63 0.11 -3.93 12.47
N ALA A 64 0.48 -4.40 13.66
CA ALA A 64 -0.47 -5.02 14.59
C ALA A 64 -1.59 -4.05 15.01
N ARG A 65 -1.33 -2.74 15.10
CA ARG A 65 -2.34 -1.71 15.37
C ARG A 65 -3.43 -1.63 14.30
N LEU A 66 -3.14 -2.08 13.07
CA LEU A 66 -4.09 -2.11 11.96
C LEU A 66 -4.96 -3.37 11.97
N THR A 67 -4.46 -4.48 12.50
CA THR A 67 -5.08 -5.81 12.40
C THR A 67 -5.70 -6.28 13.71
N THR A 68 -5.24 -5.74 14.86
CA THR A 68 -5.72 -6.12 16.17
C THR A 68 -6.61 -5.02 16.76
N ASN A 69 -7.90 -5.10 16.49
CA ASN A 69 -8.93 -4.18 17.01
C ASN A 69 -8.64 -2.68 16.69
N PRO A 70 -8.49 -2.31 15.39
CA PRO A 70 -8.21 -0.94 15.03
C PRO A 70 -9.31 0.02 15.46
N ALA A 71 -8.94 1.22 15.92
CA ALA A 71 -9.88 2.26 16.29
C ALA A 71 -10.69 2.73 15.06
N LYS A 72 -12.01 2.85 15.23
CA LYS A 72 -12.95 3.24 14.17
C LYS A 72 -13.23 4.75 14.17
N PRO A 73 -13.49 5.37 13.01
CA PRO A 73 -13.50 4.81 11.66
C PRO A 73 -12.10 4.42 11.17
N PHE A 74 -11.99 3.27 10.49
CA PHE A 74 -10.77 2.82 9.82
C PHE A 74 -10.90 3.05 8.31
N VAL A 75 -10.02 3.84 7.73
CA VAL A 75 -10.04 4.23 6.31
C VAL A 75 -8.73 3.84 5.64
N CYS A 76 -8.82 3.23 4.47
CA CYS A 76 -7.67 2.95 3.63
C CYS A 76 -7.67 3.84 2.39
N ALA A 77 -6.62 4.63 2.19
CA ALA A 77 -6.34 5.33 0.94
C ALA A 77 -5.35 4.47 0.14
N ILE A 78 -5.81 3.92 -0.97
CA ILE A 78 -5.05 2.94 -1.75
C ILE A 78 -5.01 3.37 -3.20
N GLY A 79 -3.81 3.42 -3.78
CA GLY A 79 -3.59 3.73 -5.17
C GLY A 79 -2.54 2.81 -5.80
N GLY A 80 -2.11 3.19 -7.00
CA GLY A 80 -1.13 2.44 -7.76
C GLY A 80 -1.63 1.98 -9.12
N ALA A 81 -0.78 1.27 -9.87
CA ALA A 81 -1.01 0.96 -11.27
C ALA A 81 -2.04 -0.16 -11.50
N LYS A 82 -1.97 -1.25 -10.71
CA LYS A 82 -2.72 -2.49 -10.97
C LYS A 82 -3.49 -2.97 -9.76
N ILE A 83 -4.78 -3.28 -9.94
CA ILE A 83 -5.61 -3.82 -8.85
C ILE A 83 -5.30 -5.29 -8.56
N LYS A 84 -4.95 -6.07 -9.58
CA LYS A 84 -4.68 -7.51 -9.45
C LYS A 84 -3.63 -7.85 -8.39
N ASP A 85 -2.63 -6.97 -8.22
CA ASP A 85 -1.55 -7.17 -7.28
C ASP A 85 -1.97 -6.88 -5.82
N LYS A 86 -3.16 -6.30 -5.61
CA LYS A 86 -3.68 -5.90 -4.30
C LYS A 86 -5.04 -6.51 -3.93
N VAL A 87 -5.59 -7.38 -4.77
CA VAL A 87 -6.92 -8.00 -4.54
C VAL A 87 -6.99 -8.71 -3.19
N ALA A 88 -5.97 -9.52 -2.86
CA ALA A 88 -5.94 -10.26 -1.60
C ALA A 88 -5.91 -9.31 -0.38
N MET A 89 -5.11 -8.24 -0.46
CA MET A 89 -5.05 -7.21 0.58
C MET A 89 -6.37 -6.45 0.70
N LEU A 90 -6.98 -6.02 -0.42
CA LEU A 90 -8.28 -5.34 -0.42
C LEU A 90 -9.38 -6.23 0.18
N ALA A 91 -9.40 -7.51 -0.22
CA ALA A 91 -10.35 -8.49 0.31
C ALA A 91 -10.17 -8.66 1.83
N ARG A 92 -8.94 -8.80 2.32
CA ARG A 92 -8.67 -8.92 3.76
C ARG A 92 -9.02 -7.65 4.51
N LEU A 93 -8.56 -6.49 4.02
CA LEU A 93 -8.84 -5.20 4.67
C LEU A 93 -10.32 -4.85 4.69
N SER A 94 -11.13 -5.30 3.71
CA SER A 94 -12.58 -5.07 3.72
C SER A 94 -13.32 -5.74 4.89
N GLU A 95 -12.66 -6.64 5.64
CA GLU A 95 -13.18 -7.17 6.91
C GLU A 95 -12.96 -6.20 8.08
N LEU A 96 -12.06 -5.26 7.93
CA LEU A 96 -11.58 -4.39 9.00
C LEU A 96 -11.94 -2.93 8.80
N VAL A 97 -12.01 -2.45 7.55
CA VAL A 97 -12.18 -1.03 7.24
C VAL A 97 -13.64 -0.62 7.16
N ASP A 98 -13.89 0.68 7.36
CA ASP A 98 -15.20 1.29 7.15
C ASP A 98 -15.27 1.94 5.75
N ALA A 99 -14.12 2.35 5.19
CA ALA A 99 -14.07 2.95 3.86
C ALA A 99 -12.73 2.72 3.15
N PHE A 100 -12.81 2.65 1.82
CA PHE A 100 -11.68 2.78 0.91
C PHE A 100 -11.77 4.09 0.12
N CYS A 101 -10.63 4.77 -0.05
CA CYS A 101 -10.43 5.87 -1.00
C CYS A 101 -9.45 5.37 -2.07
N ILE A 102 -9.94 5.10 -3.27
CA ILE A 102 -9.14 4.45 -4.32
C ILE A 102 -8.70 5.45 -5.37
N GLY A 103 -7.39 5.42 -5.73
CA GLY A 103 -6.80 6.26 -6.77
C GLY A 103 -5.97 5.48 -7.78
N GLY A 104 -5.36 6.21 -8.73
CA GLY A 104 -4.48 5.66 -9.74
C GLY A 104 -5.13 4.69 -10.72
N GLY A 105 -4.34 3.86 -11.39
CA GLY A 105 -4.81 2.84 -12.33
C GLY A 105 -5.78 1.83 -11.71
N MET A 106 -5.70 1.62 -10.40
CA MET A 106 -6.66 0.81 -9.66
C MET A 106 -8.07 1.41 -9.70
N ALA A 107 -8.19 2.73 -9.50
CA ALA A 107 -9.48 3.43 -9.62
C ALA A 107 -10.03 3.33 -11.05
N ASN A 108 -9.17 3.51 -12.05
CA ASN A 108 -9.56 3.38 -13.45
C ASN A 108 -10.11 1.97 -13.76
N THR A 109 -9.46 0.93 -13.21
CA THR A 109 -9.91 -0.45 -13.39
C THR A 109 -11.28 -0.70 -12.72
N LEU A 110 -11.51 -0.16 -11.52
CA LEU A 110 -12.80 -0.26 -10.82
C LEU A 110 -13.91 0.53 -11.54
N LEU A 111 -13.61 1.72 -12.03
CA LEU A 111 -14.52 2.52 -12.84
C LEU A 111 -14.90 1.79 -14.13
N ALA A 112 -13.93 1.22 -14.85
CA ALA A 112 -14.18 0.42 -16.04
C ALA A 112 -15.03 -0.82 -15.74
N ALA A 113 -14.77 -1.51 -14.62
CA ALA A 113 -15.58 -2.65 -14.16
C ALA A 113 -17.02 -2.24 -13.79
N SER A 114 -17.23 -0.97 -13.45
CA SER A 114 -18.56 -0.39 -13.21
C SER A 114 -19.24 0.11 -14.49
N GLY A 115 -18.63 -0.08 -15.67
CA GLY A 115 -19.17 0.33 -16.96
C GLY A 115 -18.86 1.79 -17.34
N VAL A 116 -17.95 2.46 -16.65
CA VAL A 116 -17.53 3.83 -16.94
C VAL A 116 -16.41 3.82 -17.96
N ASP A 117 -16.49 4.66 -18.98
CA ASP A 117 -15.40 4.88 -19.92
C ASP A 117 -14.28 5.69 -19.26
N VAL A 118 -13.06 5.16 -19.31
CA VAL A 118 -11.85 5.78 -18.74
C VAL A 118 -10.83 6.16 -19.82
N GLY A 119 -11.27 6.23 -21.07
CA GLY A 119 -10.45 6.60 -22.22
C GLY A 119 -9.22 5.69 -22.37
N ARG A 120 -8.08 6.33 -22.65
CA ARG A 120 -6.79 5.63 -22.79
C ARG A 120 -6.03 5.47 -21.46
N SER A 121 -6.71 5.60 -20.34
CA SER A 121 -6.10 5.51 -19.00
C SER A 121 -5.52 4.13 -18.74
N LEU A 122 -4.45 4.11 -17.94
CA LEU A 122 -3.89 2.86 -17.43
C LEU A 122 -4.94 2.12 -16.60
N ARG A 123 -5.23 0.87 -16.96
CA ARG A 123 -6.09 -0.06 -16.23
C ARG A 123 -5.65 -1.49 -16.48
N ASP A 124 -6.13 -2.42 -15.68
CA ASP A 124 -5.97 -3.85 -15.97
C ASP A 124 -6.91 -4.27 -17.13
N ASP A 125 -6.45 -5.19 -17.96
CA ASP A 125 -7.26 -5.75 -19.05
C ASP A 125 -8.34 -6.69 -18.52
N ASP A 126 -8.01 -7.48 -17.50
CA ASP A 126 -8.95 -8.34 -16.79
C ASP A 126 -9.67 -7.55 -15.69
N LEU A 127 -10.96 -7.30 -15.89
CA LEU A 127 -11.81 -6.58 -14.95
C LEU A 127 -12.44 -7.49 -13.87
N GLY A 128 -12.29 -8.82 -13.97
CA GLY A 128 -12.84 -9.76 -13.01
C GLY A 128 -12.42 -9.52 -11.57
N PRO A 129 -11.14 -9.30 -11.28
CA PRO A 129 -10.66 -8.92 -9.95
C PRO A 129 -11.32 -7.65 -9.39
N ALA A 130 -11.50 -6.63 -10.22
CA ALA A 130 -12.15 -5.38 -9.84
C ALA A 130 -13.64 -5.58 -9.55
N ALA A 131 -14.36 -6.30 -10.41
CA ALA A 131 -15.77 -6.64 -10.19
C ALA A 131 -15.97 -7.37 -8.85
N LYS A 132 -15.08 -8.31 -8.51
CA LYS A 132 -15.12 -9.01 -7.23
C LYS A 132 -14.93 -8.05 -6.04
N ILE A 133 -14.07 -7.05 -6.13
CA ILE A 133 -13.87 -6.06 -5.07
C ILE A 133 -15.10 -5.17 -4.92
N LEU A 134 -15.75 -4.77 -6.01
CA LEU A 134 -17.01 -4.01 -5.98
C LEU A 134 -18.12 -4.79 -5.26
N GLU A 135 -18.29 -6.07 -5.58
CA GLU A 135 -19.25 -6.95 -4.91
C GLU A 135 -18.94 -7.09 -3.42
N LEU A 136 -17.68 -7.38 -3.08
CA LEU A 136 -17.23 -7.57 -1.71
C LEU A 136 -17.44 -6.34 -0.84
N ALA A 137 -17.14 -5.15 -1.36
CA ALA A 137 -17.38 -3.89 -0.66
C ALA A 137 -18.88 -3.69 -0.37
N LYS A 138 -19.74 -4.02 -1.33
CA LYS A 138 -21.20 -3.97 -1.16
C LYS A 138 -21.71 -4.99 -0.14
N GLU A 139 -21.26 -6.24 -0.23
CA GLU A 139 -21.65 -7.31 0.71
C GLU A 139 -21.26 -7.00 2.15
N ARG A 140 -20.08 -6.39 2.35
CA ARG A 140 -19.54 -6.05 3.67
C ARG A 140 -19.94 -4.68 4.16
N ASN A 141 -20.74 -3.94 3.37
CA ASN A 141 -21.15 -2.57 3.67
C ASN A 141 -19.95 -1.63 3.91
N VAL A 142 -18.88 -1.80 3.16
CA VAL A 142 -17.70 -0.93 3.16
C VAL A 142 -17.91 0.19 2.16
N ALA A 143 -17.74 1.45 2.58
CA ALA A 143 -17.83 2.58 1.68
C ALA A 143 -16.65 2.57 0.68
N LEU A 144 -16.95 2.50 -0.62
CA LEU A 144 -15.95 2.54 -1.66
C LEU A 144 -16.00 3.88 -2.40
N HIS A 145 -15.07 4.78 -2.04
CA HIS A 145 -14.94 6.07 -2.71
C HIS A 145 -14.05 5.91 -3.95
N LEU A 146 -14.69 6.04 -5.12
CA LEU A 146 -14.04 6.17 -6.42
C LEU A 146 -14.03 7.63 -6.85
N PRO A 147 -13.10 8.07 -7.71
CA PRO A 147 -13.08 9.43 -8.21
C PRO A 147 -14.39 9.81 -8.93
N SER A 148 -14.86 11.03 -8.71
CA SER A 148 -15.98 11.66 -9.43
C SER A 148 -15.49 12.63 -10.50
N ASP A 149 -14.24 13.06 -10.40
CA ASP A 149 -13.53 13.90 -11.35
C ASP A 149 -12.06 13.47 -11.45
N ALA A 150 -11.41 13.82 -12.53
CA ALA A 150 -10.02 13.43 -12.80
C ALA A 150 -9.23 14.58 -13.42
N VAL A 151 -7.93 14.55 -13.21
CA VAL A 151 -6.97 15.32 -14.01
C VAL A 151 -6.56 14.45 -15.18
N VAL A 152 -6.85 14.92 -16.40
CA VAL A 152 -6.58 14.21 -17.65
C VAL A 152 -5.60 14.97 -18.51
N ALA A 153 -4.94 14.26 -19.41
CA ALA A 153 -4.12 14.81 -20.48
C ALA A 153 -4.04 13.82 -21.67
N PRO A 154 -3.71 14.30 -22.90
CA PRO A 154 -3.56 13.43 -24.06
C PRO A 154 -2.42 12.40 -23.94
N ALA A 155 -1.41 12.68 -23.12
CA ALA A 155 -0.27 11.80 -22.84
C ALA A 155 0.40 12.19 -21.52
N LEU A 156 1.17 11.28 -20.94
CA LEU A 156 1.86 11.48 -19.65
C LEU A 156 2.81 12.70 -19.65
N ASP A 157 3.45 12.97 -20.77
CA ASP A 157 4.40 14.08 -20.96
C ASP A 157 3.75 15.39 -21.41
N ALA A 158 2.42 15.39 -21.59
CA ALA A 158 1.65 16.57 -22.01
C ALA A 158 1.12 17.40 -20.82
N GLU A 159 1.95 17.62 -19.79
CA GLU A 159 1.57 18.30 -18.53
C GLU A 159 0.93 19.68 -18.75
N ALA A 160 1.39 20.44 -19.75
CA ALA A 160 0.85 21.75 -20.08
C ALA A 160 -0.61 21.71 -20.61
N LYS A 161 -1.10 20.52 -21.00
CA LYS A 161 -2.47 20.29 -21.46
C LYS A 161 -3.35 19.65 -20.37
N ALA A 162 -2.80 19.45 -19.18
CA ALA A 162 -3.56 18.86 -18.07
C ALA A 162 -4.77 19.74 -17.71
N HIS A 163 -5.94 19.12 -17.59
CA HIS A 163 -7.17 19.79 -17.18
C HIS A 163 -8.08 18.84 -16.41
N VAL A 164 -9.11 19.37 -15.77
CA VAL A 164 -10.04 18.61 -14.94
C VAL A 164 -11.31 18.32 -15.72
N VAL A 165 -11.74 17.05 -15.67
CA VAL A 165 -13.02 16.62 -16.25
C VAL A 165 -13.82 15.79 -15.22
N PRO A 166 -15.16 15.76 -15.30
CA PRO A 166 -15.96 14.75 -14.59
C PRO A 166 -15.61 13.35 -15.06
N ILE A 167 -15.70 12.36 -14.17
CA ILE A 167 -15.59 10.95 -14.58
C ILE A 167 -16.75 10.62 -15.53
N GLY A 168 -16.42 9.98 -16.66
CA GLY A 168 -17.35 9.72 -17.77
C GLY A 168 -17.23 10.69 -18.92
N GLU A 169 -16.44 11.76 -18.78
CA GLU A 169 -16.12 12.73 -19.83
C GLU A 169 -14.61 12.74 -20.14
N VAL A 170 -13.95 11.59 -20.01
CA VAL A 170 -12.51 11.43 -20.21
C VAL A 170 -12.15 11.42 -21.71
N ASP A 171 -13.09 11.02 -22.56
CA ASP A 171 -12.90 10.90 -24.00
C ASP A 171 -11.64 10.09 -24.38
N ASP A 172 -10.85 10.54 -25.35
CA ASP A 172 -9.62 9.88 -25.80
C ASP A 172 -8.36 10.42 -25.07
N GLU A 173 -8.48 10.62 -23.75
CA GLU A 173 -7.38 11.07 -22.91
C GLU A 173 -7.01 10.06 -21.82
N MET A 174 -6.03 10.38 -21.00
CA MET A 174 -5.53 9.53 -19.89
C MET A 174 -5.84 10.20 -18.57
N ILE A 175 -6.45 9.48 -17.63
CA ILE A 175 -6.54 9.88 -16.22
C ILE A 175 -5.16 9.73 -15.60
N LEU A 176 -4.60 10.82 -15.08
CA LEU A 176 -3.25 10.87 -14.52
C LEU A 176 -3.22 11.28 -13.04
N ASP A 177 -4.32 11.85 -12.51
CA ASP A 177 -4.55 12.05 -11.08
C ASP A 177 -6.05 12.08 -10.80
N ILE A 178 -6.45 11.91 -9.55
CA ILE A 178 -7.81 12.22 -9.12
C ILE A 178 -8.04 13.72 -9.19
N GLY A 179 -9.27 14.12 -9.53
CA GLY A 179 -9.63 15.53 -9.59
C GLY A 179 -9.77 16.18 -8.21
N PRO A 180 -9.87 17.53 -8.17
CA PRO A 180 -9.91 18.27 -6.91
C PRO A 180 -11.16 17.97 -6.07
N GLN A 181 -12.31 17.68 -6.67
CA GLN A 181 -13.52 17.32 -5.94
C GLN A 181 -13.38 15.95 -5.27
N SER A 182 -12.80 14.98 -5.97
CA SER A 182 -12.48 13.66 -5.45
C SER A 182 -11.48 13.76 -4.30
N ALA A 183 -10.39 14.52 -4.47
CA ALA A 183 -9.39 14.75 -3.46
C ALA A 183 -9.98 15.36 -2.18
N GLN A 184 -10.88 16.34 -2.30
CA GLN A 184 -11.59 16.94 -1.15
C GLN A 184 -12.54 15.95 -0.46
N THR A 185 -13.19 15.07 -1.20
CA THR A 185 -14.04 14.03 -0.64
C THR A 185 -13.23 13.01 0.14
N TYR A 186 -12.08 12.57 -0.41
CA TYR A 186 -11.14 11.69 0.28
C TYR A 186 -10.56 12.34 1.53
N ALA A 187 -10.17 13.62 1.41
CA ALA A 187 -9.65 14.38 2.55
C ALA A 187 -10.64 14.40 3.72
N ARG A 188 -11.92 14.71 3.47
CA ARG A 188 -12.95 14.70 4.53
C ARG A 188 -13.13 13.33 5.18
N THR A 189 -13.11 12.26 4.38
CA THR A 189 -13.22 10.88 4.87
C THR A 189 -12.03 10.51 5.75
N LEU A 190 -10.82 10.85 5.31
CA LEU A 190 -9.57 10.58 6.04
C LEU A 190 -9.45 11.41 7.32
N GLU A 191 -9.85 12.68 7.27
CA GLU A 191 -9.81 13.55 8.45
C GLU A 191 -10.76 13.12 9.58
N ALA A 192 -11.83 12.40 9.26
CA ALA A 192 -12.74 11.81 10.24
C ALA A 192 -12.24 10.47 10.81
N ALA A 193 -11.21 9.87 10.22
CA ALA A 193 -10.72 8.55 10.59
C ALA A 193 -9.94 8.54 11.92
N ARG A 194 -9.93 7.37 12.57
CA ARG A 194 -9.09 7.08 13.74
C ARG A 194 -7.95 6.13 13.42
N THR A 195 -8.11 5.32 12.39
CA THR A 195 -7.05 4.47 11.84
C THR A 195 -6.98 4.69 10.34
N ILE A 196 -5.77 4.86 9.82
CA ILE A 196 -5.54 5.14 8.41
C ILE A 196 -4.41 4.26 7.88
N VAL A 197 -4.62 3.66 6.71
CA VAL A 197 -3.56 3.09 5.88
C VAL A 197 -3.46 3.87 4.59
N PHE A 198 -2.26 4.29 4.24
CA PHE A 198 -1.93 4.83 2.92
C PHE A 198 -1.02 3.85 2.18
N ASN A 199 -1.50 3.29 1.06
CA ASN A 199 -0.77 2.30 0.28
C ASN A 199 -0.82 2.59 -1.22
N GLY A 200 -0.07 3.58 -1.64
CA GLY A 200 0.10 3.99 -3.03
C GLY A 200 -0.58 5.31 -3.39
N PRO A 201 0.05 6.07 -4.30
CA PRO A 201 -0.39 7.42 -4.67
C PRO A 201 -1.70 7.41 -5.45
N MET A 202 -2.38 8.57 -5.44
CA MET A 202 -3.67 8.77 -6.11
C MET A 202 -3.53 9.06 -7.60
N GLY A 203 -2.34 9.48 -8.05
CA GLY A 203 -1.99 9.81 -9.42
C GLY A 203 -0.49 9.68 -9.66
N VAL A 204 0.00 10.24 -10.78
CA VAL A 204 1.41 10.23 -11.17
C VAL A 204 2.15 11.32 -10.38
N TYR A 205 2.38 11.06 -9.11
CA TYR A 205 2.89 12.03 -8.13
C TYR A 205 4.29 12.58 -8.44
N GLU A 206 5.06 11.89 -9.28
CA GLU A 206 6.39 12.35 -9.74
C GLU A 206 6.31 13.57 -10.65
N ARG A 207 5.14 13.80 -11.26
CA ARG A 207 4.89 14.91 -12.18
C ARG A 207 4.13 16.04 -11.48
N PRO A 208 4.60 17.29 -11.54
CA PRO A 208 3.94 18.42 -10.88
C PRO A 208 2.47 18.58 -11.22
N ALA A 209 2.07 18.33 -12.46
CA ALA A 209 0.68 18.46 -12.92
C ALA A 209 -0.26 17.39 -12.33
N TYR A 210 0.26 16.23 -11.89
CA TYR A 210 -0.54 15.05 -11.54
C TYR A 210 -0.32 14.55 -10.10
N ARG A 211 0.23 15.38 -9.21
CA ARG A 211 0.52 15.02 -7.81
C ARG A 211 -0.42 15.61 -6.77
N ASN A 212 -1.31 16.50 -7.20
CA ASN A 212 -2.12 17.30 -6.27
C ASN A 212 -3.10 16.44 -5.48
N GLY A 213 -3.70 15.42 -6.12
CA GLY A 213 -4.56 14.45 -5.45
C GLY A 213 -3.84 13.74 -4.30
N THR A 214 -2.62 13.25 -4.55
CA THR A 214 -1.79 12.60 -3.53
C THR A 214 -1.39 13.59 -2.42
N ALA A 215 -1.06 14.83 -2.76
CA ALA A 215 -0.67 15.85 -1.78
C ALA A 215 -1.82 16.19 -0.83
N ILE A 216 -3.04 16.41 -1.34
CA ILE A 216 -4.23 16.70 -0.54
C ILE A 216 -4.57 15.52 0.39
N VAL A 217 -4.51 14.30 -0.13
CA VAL A 217 -4.71 13.06 0.66
C VAL A 217 -3.66 12.95 1.76
N GLY A 218 -2.39 13.18 1.44
CA GLY A 218 -1.29 13.16 2.42
C GLY A 218 -1.44 14.21 3.51
N GLU A 219 -1.86 15.43 3.16
CA GLU A 219 -2.14 16.49 4.13
C GLU A 219 -3.29 16.11 5.08
N ALA A 220 -4.39 15.57 4.54
CA ALA A 220 -5.53 15.10 5.32
C ALA A 220 -5.13 13.99 6.32
N ILE A 221 -4.27 13.06 5.90
CA ILE A 221 -3.70 12.02 6.77
C ILE A 221 -2.88 12.66 7.91
N GLY A 222 -2.01 13.63 7.58
CA GLY A 222 -1.24 14.37 8.57
C GLY A 222 -2.11 15.12 9.57
N ASN A 223 -3.18 15.76 9.09
CA ASN A 223 -4.16 16.46 9.93
C ASN A 223 -4.91 15.50 10.87
N ALA A 224 -5.33 14.33 10.38
CA ALA A 224 -5.96 13.31 11.21
C ALA A 224 -4.99 12.79 12.29
N THR A 225 -3.73 12.54 11.91
CA THR A 225 -2.67 12.08 12.82
C THR A 225 -2.41 13.10 13.93
N ALA A 226 -2.34 14.37 13.59
CA ALA A 226 -2.17 15.45 14.58
C ALA A 226 -3.35 15.52 15.57
N ARG A 227 -4.53 15.02 15.20
CA ARG A 227 -5.71 14.88 16.06
C ARG A 227 -5.79 13.52 16.78
N GLY A 228 -4.74 12.70 16.71
CA GLY A 228 -4.62 11.43 17.44
C GLY A 228 -5.04 10.19 16.65
N ALA A 229 -5.21 10.26 15.34
CA ALA A 229 -5.39 9.08 14.53
C ALA A 229 -4.07 8.29 14.40
N THR A 230 -4.17 6.96 14.32
CA THR A 230 -3.05 6.11 13.92
C THR A 230 -2.98 6.03 12.40
N SER A 231 -1.89 6.46 11.82
CA SER A 231 -1.69 6.45 10.37
C SER A 231 -0.41 5.71 9.97
N ILE A 232 -0.53 4.76 9.06
CA ILE A 232 0.57 3.95 8.57
C ILE A 232 0.67 4.09 7.06
N VAL A 233 1.87 4.44 6.60
CA VAL A 233 2.22 4.46 5.18
C VAL A 233 2.94 3.15 4.86
N GLY A 234 2.41 2.37 3.93
CA GLY A 234 2.98 1.08 3.54
C GLY A 234 3.16 0.96 2.03
N GLY A 235 4.30 0.39 1.62
CA GLY A 235 4.66 0.21 0.21
C GLY A 235 5.66 1.27 -0.29
N GLY A 236 6.53 0.84 -1.22
CA GLY A 236 7.65 1.67 -1.71
C GLY A 236 7.19 2.99 -2.33
N ASP A 237 6.23 2.94 -3.24
CA ASP A 237 5.70 4.14 -3.92
C ASP A 237 4.96 5.07 -2.93
N ALA A 238 4.24 4.49 -1.95
CA ALA A 238 3.56 5.26 -0.91
C ALA A 238 4.57 6.00 -0.02
N ALA A 239 5.64 5.33 0.40
CA ALA A 239 6.72 5.92 1.20
C ALA A 239 7.46 7.01 0.40
N ALA A 240 7.78 6.74 -0.87
CA ALA A 240 8.42 7.71 -1.75
C ALA A 240 7.54 8.96 -1.96
N ALA A 241 6.24 8.79 -2.20
CA ALA A 241 5.29 9.89 -2.30
C ALA A 241 5.19 10.69 -0.99
N ALA A 242 5.15 10.01 0.16
CA ALA A 242 5.10 10.66 1.47
C ALA A 242 6.33 11.53 1.74
N HIS A 243 7.52 11.05 1.39
CA HIS A 243 8.75 11.83 1.50
C HIS A 243 8.79 12.99 0.51
N MET A 244 8.49 12.75 -0.78
CA MET A 244 8.52 13.77 -1.82
C MET A 244 7.53 14.91 -1.56
N LEU A 245 6.33 14.59 -1.06
CA LEU A 245 5.26 15.55 -0.81
C LEU A 245 5.25 16.09 0.64
N GLY A 246 6.21 15.68 1.48
CA GLY A 246 6.48 16.26 2.79
C GLY A 246 5.50 15.88 3.90
N PHE A 247 4.78 14.77 3.79
CA PHE A 247 3.90 14.29 4.85
C PHE A 247 4.44 13.06 5.61
N ALA A 248 5.59 12.49 5.22
CA ALA A 248 6.18 11.34 5.90
C ALA A 248 6.43 11.59 7.41
N SER A 249 6.83 12.81 7.79
CA SER A 249 7.04 13.19 9.19
C SER A 249 5.75 13.50 9.96
N LYS A 250 4.60 13.53 9.28
CA LYS A 250 3.28 13.86 9.85
C LYS A 250 2.43 12.63 10.14
N VAL A 251 2.91 11.44 9.80
CA VAL A 251 2.21 10.16 10.03
C VAL A 251 2.80 9.42 11.24
N THR A 252 2.05 8.46 11.78
CA THR A 252 2.50 7.68 12.93
C THR A 252 3.69 6.78 12.56
N PHE A 253 3.65 6.17 11.38
CA PHE A 253 4.70 5.24 10.95
C PHE A 253 4.79 5.17 9.42
N VAL A 254 6.02 5.12 8.89
CA VAL A 254 6.30 4.82 7.49
C VAL A 254 7.01 3.47 7.45
N SER A 255 6.32 2.44 6.96
CA SER A 255 6.86 1.09 6.84
C SER A 255 7.93 1.02 5.75
N THR A 256 9.02 0.36 6.06
CA THR A 256 10.09 0.03 5.12
C THR A 256 9.90 -1.34 4.45
N GLY A 257 8.84 -2.06 4.83
CA GLY A 257 8.63 -3.47 4.52
C GLY A 257 8.28 -3.78 3.07
N GLY A 258 7.77 -2.81 2.30
CA GLY A 258 7.42 -3.04 0.89
C GLY A 258 6.48 -4.24 0.70
N GLY A 259 6.99 -5.31 0.07
CA GLY A 259 6.24 -6.56 -0.14
C GLY A 259 5.85 -7.27 1.17
N ALA A 260 6.71 -7.23 2.18
CA ALA A 260 6.40 -7.82 3.50
C ALA A 260 5.20 -7.14 4.16
N THR A 261 5.11 -5.81 4.06
CA THR A 261 3.94 -5.06 4.56
C THR A 261 2.65 -5.47 3.84
N LEU A 262 2.70 -5.62 2.51
CA LEU A 262 1.55 -6.07 1.74
C LEU A 262 1.10 -7.46 2.17
N GLU A 263 2.03 -8.42 2.24
CA GLU A 263 1.72 -9.79 2.64
C GLU A 263 1.21 -9.89 4.10
N TYR A 264 1.75 -9.07 5.00
CA TYR A 264 1.21 -8.96 6.36
C TYR A 264 -0.25 -8.47 6.36
N LEU A 265 -0.56 -7.43 5.58
CA LEU A 265 -1.92 -6.90 5.46
C LEU A 265 -2.88 -7.86 4.74
N GLU A 266 -2.36 -8.78 3.94
CA GLU A 266 -3.11 -9.92 3.38
C GLU A 266 -3.44 -11.00 4.43
N GLY A 267 -2.84 -10.91 5.61
CA GLY A 267 -2.98 -11.91 6.68
C GLY A 267 -2.07 -13.12 6.50
N LYS A 268 -1.05 -13.04 5.64
CA LYS A 268 -0.08 -14.11 5.46
C LYS A 268 0.91 -14.15 6.62
N MET A 269 1.30 -15.35 7.00
CA MET A 269 2.42 -15.57 7.91
C MET A 269 3.73 -15.26 7.18
N LEU A 270 4.55 -14.39 7.76
CA LEU A 270 5.86 -14.04 7.20
C LEU A 270 6.91 -15.04 7.70
N PRO A 271 7.58 -15.82 6.82
CA PRO A 271 8.51 -16.86 7.23
C PRO A 271 9.63 -16.38 8.15
N GLY A 272 10.21 -15.20 7.83
CA GLY A 272 11.26 -14.61 8.63
C GLY A 272 10.82 -14.12 10.01
N VAL A 273 9.50 -13.89 10.24
CA VAL A 273 8.92 -13.60 11.55
C VAL A 273 8.60 -14.90 12.29
N ALA A 274 7.91 -15.83 11.64
CA ALA A 274 7.52 -17.11 12.23
C ALA A 274 8.72 -17.91 12.75
N ALA A 275 9.87 -17.80 12.10
CA ALA A 275 11.09 -18.45 12.54
C ALA A 275 11.67 -17.88 13.86
N LEU A 276 11.21 -16.69 14.31
CA LEU A 276 11.63 -16.06 15.58
C LEU A 276 10.69 -16.40 16.75
N GLU A 277 9.51 -16.96 16.50
CA GLU A 277 8.47 -17.25 17.50
C GLU A 277 8.64 -18.60 18.22
N ARG A 278 9.88 -19.05 18.46
CA ARG A 278 10.18 -20.37 19.05
C ARG A 278 10.62 -20.30 20.50
#